data_bd4edbb8ab389b180262e25747641140
#
_entry.id   bd4edbb8ab389b180262e25747641140
#
_cell.length_a   1.000
_cell.length_b   1.000
_cell.length_c   1.000
_cell.angle_alpha   90.00
_cell.angle_beta   90.00
_cell.angle_gamma   90.00
#
_symmetry.space_group_name_H-M   'P 1'
#
loop_
_entity.id
_entity.type
_entity.pdbx_description
1 polymer ?
#
loop_
_entity_poly.entity_id
_entity_poly.type
_entity_poly.pdbx_seq_one_letter_code
_entity_poly.pdbx_strand_id
1 'polypeptide(L)'
;MGRTNHAVTRMARTAVPAALAAAALAVAGCSNEGSQQTADVVNGKQQFVAKCGSCHTLARAGTKGIVGPNLDDAFAVSRKEGWGDDAIRGVVLGQIQHPGKGFAMPANLVKGEDADDVAAYVAASAAVPGKEGPILAAAVKSASSTKPAVAKAGVLTIQTDPTGQLAYVETTAQAPAGPIKLVMVNKSSVAHDINIEGTSVKTPIATNASATGTGTLKPGTYTYFCSLPGHRQAGMVGKLTVK
;
A
#
# COMPACT_ATOMS: atom_id res chain seq x y z
N MET A 1 -56.39 -12.08 89.34
CA MET A 1 -55.91 -13.27 90.13
C MET A 1 -56.10 -14.50 89.26
N GLY A 2 -55.11 -15.30 89.02
CA GLY A 2 -55.21 -16.60 88.35
C GLY A 2 -54.29 -16.76 87.12
N ARG A 3 -53.06 -17.22 87.42
CA ARG A 3 -52.09 -17.67 86.39
C ARG A 3 -52.49 -19.08 85.95
N THR A 4 -52.49 -19.34 84.65
CA THR A 4 -52.40 -20.69 84.12
C THR A 4 -51.33 -20.76 83.04
N ASN A 5 -50.28 -21.51 83.34
CA ASN A 5 -49.19 -21.85 82.43
C ASN A 5 -49.65 -22.91 81.41
N HIS A 6 -49.53 -22.70 80.20
CA HIS A 6 -49.59 -23.75 79.17
C HIS A 6 -48.19 -23.97 78.53
N ALA A 7 -47.69 -25.17 78.84
CA ALA A 7 -46.47 -25.68 78.20
C ALA A 7 -46.75 -25.94 76.70
N VAL A 8 -45.97 -25.35 75.87
CA VAL A 8 -45.99 -25.61 74.39
C VAL A 8 -44.89 -26.58 74.09
N THR A 9 -45.25 -27.75 73.68
CA THR A 9 -44.43 -28.84 73.22
C THR A 9 -43.76 -28.44 71.92
N ARG A 10 -42.41 -28.44 71.87
CA ARG A 10 -41.64 -28.22 70.66
C ARG A 10 -41.62 -29.48 69.78
N MET A 11 -42.33 -29.46 68.69
CA MET A 11 -42.15 -30.43 67.61
C MET A 11 -40.93 -30.08 66.79
N ALA A 12 -39.96 -30.99 66.83
CA ALA A 12 -38.79 -30.93 65.94
C ALA A 12 -39.19 -31.14 64.43
N ARG A 13 -39.05 -30.15 63.66
CA ARG A 13 -39.15 -30.27 62.16
C ARG A 13 -37.81 -30.61 61.61
N THR A 14 -37.68 -31.84 61.15
CA THR A 14 -36.53 -32.28 60.33
C THR A 14 -36.58 -31.56 58.99
N ALA A 15 -35.57 -30.71 58.74
CA ALA A 15 -35.34 -30.05 57.43
C ALA A 15 -34.69 -31.03 56.46
N VAL A 16 -35.40 -31.37 55.41
CA VAL A 16 -34.84 -32.07 54.23
C VAL A 16 -34.11 -31.02 53.34
N PRO A 17 -32.82 -31.18 53.05
CA PRO A 17 -32.18 -30.29 52.13
C PRO A 17 -32.63 -30.64 50.70
N ALA A 18 -33.34 -29.75 50.05
CA ALA A 18 -33.60 -29.81 48.62
C ALA A 18 -32.27 -29.48 47.88
N ALA A 19 -31.63 -30.50 47.33
CA ALA A 19 -30.52 -30.33 46.41
C ALA A 19 -31.05 -29.78 45.09
N LEU A 20 -30.88 -28.47 44.88
CA LEU A 20 -31.06 -27.85 43.58
C LEU A 20 -29.87 -28.27 42.68
N ALA A 21 -30.09 -29.26 41.83
CA ALA A 21 -29.20 -29.56 40.73
C ALA A 21 -29.34 -28.44 39.70
N ALA A 22 -28.43 -27.45 39.74
CA ALA A 22 -28.25 -26.48 38.67
C ALA A 22 -27.63 -27.20 37.48
N ALA A 23 -28.46 -27.61 36.52
CA ALA A 23 -27.98 -28.04 35.20
C ALA A 23 -27.42 -26.82 34.49
N ALA A 24 -26.09 -26.63 34.54
CA ALA A 24 -25.37 -25.70 33.69
C ALA A 24 -25.47 -26.25 32.26
N LEU A 25 -26.38 -25.73 31.45
CA LEU A 25 -26.31 -25.85 30.02
C LEU A 25 -25.03 -25.11 29.57
N ALA A 26 -23.95 -25.84 29.37
CA ALA A 26 -22.82 -25.38 28.60
C ALA A 26 -23.33 -25.21 27.17
N VAL A 27 -23.71 -23.98 26.80
CA VAL A 27 -23.81 -23.56 25.41
C VAL A 27 -22.39 -23.63 24.89
N ALA A 28 -22.00 -24.77 24.32
CA ALA A 28 -20.85 -24.84 23.42
C ALA A 28 -21.22 -24.01 22.20
N GLY A 29 -21.08 -22.69 22.34
CA GLY A 29 -20.95 -21.81 21.18
C GLY A 29 -19.77 -22.35 20.40
N CYS A 30 -20.01 -22.87 19.20
CA CYS A 30 -18.97 -23.01 18.20
C CYS A 30 -18.42 -21.60 17.96
N SER A 31 -17.51 -21.16 18.82
CA SER A 31 -16.53 -20.14 18.42
C SER A 31 -15.73 -20.82 17.33
N ASN A 32 -16.10 -20.54 16.10
CA ASN A 32 -15.21 -20.70 14.98
C ASN A 32 -14.07 -19.71 15.20
N GLU A 33 -13.16 -20.06 16.13
CA GLU A 33 -11.85 -19.44 16.28
C GLU A 33 -10.99 -19.87 15.09
N GLY A 34 -11.49 -19.62 13.86
CA GLY A 34 -10.60 -19.25 12.79
C GLY A 34 -9.93 -17.98 13.31
N SER A 35 -8.64 -18.06 13.60
CA SER A 35 -7.83 -16.91 13.92
C SER A 35 -8.16 -15.84 12.90
N GLN A 36 -8.96 -14.84 13.30
CA GLN A 36 -9.11 -13.61 12.51
C GLN A 36 -7.74 -12.96 12.60
N GLN A 37 -6.86 -13.38 11.70
CA GLN A 37 -5.57 -12.74 11.55
C GLN A 37 -5.87 -11.29 11.24
N THR A 38 -5.56 -10.42 12.20
CA THR A 38 -5.75 -8.99 12.02
C THR A 38 -4.84 -8.57 10.86
N ALA A 39 -5.45 -8.01 9.81
CA ALA A 39 -4.70 -7.59 8.64
C ALA A 39 -3.54 -6.67 9.02
N ASP A 40 -2.38 -6.92 8.46
CA ASP A 40 -1.19 -6.09 8.64
C ASP A 40 -1.23 -4.89 7.70
N VAL A 41 -1.71 -3.75 8.20
CA VAL A 41 -1.79 -2.51 7.42
C VAL A 41 -0.42 -1.94 7.02
N VAL A 42 0.66 -2.33 7.71
CA VAL A 42 2.03 -1.94 7.33
C VAL A 42 2.46 -2.71 6.08
N ASN A 43 2.28 -4.03 6.08
CA ASN A 43 2.46 -4.87 4.88
C ASN A 43 1.53 -4.39 3.76
N GLY A 44 0.25 -4.12 4.08
CA GLY A 44 -0.73 -3.61 3.13
C GLY A 44 -0.27 -2.35 2.42
N LYS A 45 0.31 -1.39 3.15
CA LYS A 45 0.91 -0.19 2.54
C LYS A 45 2.07 -0.53 1.63
N GLN A 46 2.99 -1.39 2.06
CA GLN A 46 4.16 -1.78 1.27
C GLN A 46 3.74 -2.46 -0.04
N GLN A 47 2.84 -3.42 0.04
CA GLN A 47 2.28 -4.10 -1.14
C GLN A 47 1.49 -3.14 -2.04
N PHE A 48 0.69 -2.24 -1.47
CA PHE A 48 -0.04 -1.24 -2.23
C PHE A 48 0.89 -0.36 -3.06
N VAL A 49 1.93 0.21 -2.45
CA VAL A 49 2.91 1.05 -3.16
C VAL A 49 3.61 0.25 -4.25
N ALA A 50 4.03 -0.97 -3.96
CA ALA A 50 4.80 -1.81 -4.87
C ALA A 50 3.98 -2.40 -6.02
N LYS A 51 2.67 -2.62 -5.87
CA LYS A 51 1.84 -3.35 -6.84
C LYS A 51 0.69 -2.53 -7.43
N CYS A 52 0.15 -1.57 -6.68
CA CYS A 52 -1.05 -0.81 -7.03
C CYS A 52 -0.73 0.66 -7.33
N GLY A 53 0.28 1.22 -6.67
CA GLY A 53 0.63 2.63 -6.70
C GLY A 53 1.09 3.17 -8.05
N SER A 54 1.55 2.30 -8.97
CA SER A 54 1.88 2.70 -10.34
C SER A 54 0.64 3.06 -11.18
N CYS A 55 -0.51 2.51 -10.83
CA CYS A 55 -1.77 2.79 -11.51
C CYS A 55 -2.69 3.72 -10.70
N HIS A 56 -2.71 3.61 -9.37
CA HIS A 56 -3.63 4.33 -8.49
C HIS A 56 -2.96 5.44 -7.69
N THR A 57 -3.62 6.58 -7.62
CA THR A 57 -3.33 7.61 -6.63
C THR A 57 -4.00 7.23 -5.30
N LEU A 58 -3.24 7.32 -4.20
CA LEU A 58 -3.71 7.30 -2.84
C LEU A 58 -2.82 8.25 -2.02
N ALA A 59 -3.37 9.37 -1.56
CA ALA A 59 -2.60 10.47 -0.98
C ALA A 59 -1.77 10.02 0.23
N ARG A 60 -2.35 9.22 1.13
CA ARG A 60 -1.64 8.70 2.31
C ARG A 60 -0.50 7.75 1.96
N ALA A 61 -0.62 6.99 0.88
CA ALA A 61 0.46 6.14 0.37
C ALA A 61 1.56 6.93 -0.35
N GLY A 62 1.30 8.19 -0.70
CA GLY A 62 2.20 9.02 -1.51
C GLY A 62 2.27 8.59 -2.97
N THR A 63 1.35 7.73 -3.44
CA THR A 63 1.34 7.25 -4.82
C THR A 63 0.66 8.23 -5.76
N LYS A 64 1.07 8.23 -7.03
CA LYS A 64 0.66 9.22 -8.04
C LYS A 64 0.24 8.57 -9.37
N GLY A 65 -0.06 7.28 -9.37
CA GLY A 65 -0.54 6.58 -10.57
C GLY A 65 -1.88 7.15 -11.05
N ILE A 66 -2.01 7.32 -12.37
CA ILE A 66 -3.18 7.93 -13.01
C ILE A 66 -3.86 7.03 -14.04
N VAL A 67 -3.39 5.80 -14.20
CA VAL A 67 -3.98 4.81 -15.13
C VAL A 67 -5.29 4.26 -14.54
N GLY A 68 -5.31 4.01 -13.24
CA GLY A 68 -6.50 3.66 -12.47
C GLY A 68 -7.12 4.88 -11.79
N PRO A 69 -8.30 4.72 -11.16
CA PRO A 69 -8.91 5.81 -10.40
C PRO A 69 -8.06 6.26 -9.21
N ASN A 70 -8.17 7.55 -8.87
CA ASN A 70 -7.75 8.07 -7.58
C ASN A 70 -8.64 7.46 -6.49
N LEU A 71 -8.06 6.73 -5.55
CA LEU A 71 -8.83 5.99 -4.53
C LEU A 71 -9.44 6.92 -3.47
N ASP A 72 -8.85 8.09 -3.22
CA ASP A 72 -9.46 9.08 -2.34
C ASP A 72 -10.77 9.59 -2.94
N ASP A 73 -10.80 9.90 -4.24
CA ASP A 73 -12.00 10.34 -4.94
C ASP A 73 -13.03 9.21 -5.05
N ALA A 74 -12.58 7.99 -5.33
CA ALA A 74 -13.44 6.83 -5.50
C ALA A 74 -14.27 6.50 -4.25
N PHE A 75 -13.70 6.72 -3.06
CA PHE A 75 -14.38 6.42 -1.79
C PHE A 75 -14.92 7.66 -1.07
N ALA A 76 -14.75 8.87 -1.62
CA ALA A 76 -15.20 10.12 -0.96
C ALA A 76 -16.71 10.16 -0.69
N VAL A 77 -17.53 9.68 -1.63
CA VAL A 77 -19.00 9.63 -1.47
C VAL A 77 -19.38 8.58 -0.44
N SER A 78 -18.85 7.37 -0.55
CA SER A 78 -19.13 6.27 0.39
C SER A 78 -18.79 6.67 1.83
N ARG A 79 -17.68 7.38 2.03
CA ARG A 79 -17.31 7.90 3.36
C ARG A 79 -18.33 8.92 3.89
N LYS A 80 -18.81 9.83 3.05
CA LYS A 80 -19.87 10.79 3.43
C LYS A 80 -21.18 10.10 3.77
N GLU A 81 -21.48 8.97 3.14
CA GLU A 81 -22.65 8.14 3.42
C GLU A 81 -22.47 7.26 4.66
N GLY A 82 -21.33 7.33 5.35
CA GLY A 82 -21.08 6.61 6.58
C GLY A 82 -20.56 5.19 6.41
N TRP A 83 -20.03 4.84 5.24
CA TRP A 83 -19.40 3.52 5.06
C TRP A 83 -18.18 3.36 5.96
N GLY A 84 -18.19 2.30 6.78
CA GLY A 84 -17.07 1.92 7.63
C GLY A 84 -15.95 1.23 6.84
N ASP A 85 -14.83 1.01 7.54
CA ASP A 85 -13.65 0.38 6.94
C ASP A 85 -13.95 -1.04 6.42
N ASP A 86 -14.78 -1.82 7.10
CA ASP A 86 -15.12 -3.18 6.68
C ASP A 86 -15.82 -3.20 5.32
N ALA A 87 -16.76 -2.27 5.09
CA ALA A 87 -17.46 -2.18 3.81
C ALA A 87 -16.50 -1.82 2.67
N ILE A 88 -15.63 -0.82 2.88
CA ILE A 88 -14.63 -0.40 1.91
C ILE A 88 -13.60 -1.51 1.67
N ARG A 89 -13.13 -2.19 2.74
CA ARG A 89 -12.24 -3.36 2.64
C ARG A 89 -12.85 -4.44 1.75
N GLY A 90 -14.13 -4.77 1.94
CA GLY A 90 -14.83 -5.75 1.12
C GLY A 90 -14.86 -5.38 -0.36
N VAL A 91 -15.13 -4.10 -0.69
CA VAL A 91 -15.11 -3.60 -2.08
C VAL A 91 -13.72 -3.71 -2.68
N VAL A 92 -12.68 -3.27 -1.95
CA VAL A 92 -11.29 -3.31 -2.43
C VAL A 92 -10.83 -4.74 -2.66
N LEU A 93 -11.10 -5.66 -1.72
CA LEU A 93 -10.76 -7.07 -1.85
C LEU A 93 -11.47 -7.70 -3.05
N GLY A 94 -12.77 -7.42 -3.22
CA GLY A 94 -13.54 -7.86 -4.38
C GLY A 94 -12.94 -7.34 -5.69
N GLN A 95 -12.49 -6.10 -5.73
CA GLN A 95 -11.87 -5.50 -6.92
C GLN A 95 -10.48 -6.08 -7.21
N ILE A 96 -9.69 -6.43 -6.19
CA ILE A 96 -8.40 -7.11 -6.36
C ILE A 96 -8.59 -8.50 -6.96
N GLN A 97 -9.58 -9.25 -6.48
CA GLN A 97 -9.84 -10.63 -6.90
C GLN A 97 -10.59 -10.71 -8.23
N HIS A 98 -11.55 -9.82 -8.44
CA HIS A 98 -12.51 -9.85 -9.56
C HIS A 98 -12.68 -8.46 -10.18
N PRO A 99 -11.65 -7.88 -10.78
CA PRO A 99 -11.81 -6.61 -11.48
C PRO A 99 -12.81 -6.75 -12.63
N GLY A 100 -13.59 -5.71 -12.85
CA GLY A 100 -14.61 -5.71 -13.90
C GLY A 100 -14.01 -6.01 -15.29
N LYS A 101 -14.78 -6.66 -16.14
CA LYS A 101 -14.37 -6.92 -17.54
C LYS A 101 -14.15 -5.60 -18.28
N GLY A 102 -13.06 -5.52 -19.04
CA GLY A 102 -12.71 -4.33 -19.82
C GLY A 102 -11.87 -3.29 -19.07
N PHE A 103 -11.59 -3.50 -17.79
CA PHE A 103 -10.65 -2.65 -17.06
C PHE A 103 -9.20 -3.11 -17.25
N ALA A 104 -8.28 -2.15 -17.25
CA ALA A 104 -6.84 -2.43 -17.35
C ALA A 104 -6.25 -3.03 -16.06
N MET A 105 -7.01 -3.08 -14.96
CA MET A 105 -6.56 -3.65 -13.69
C MET A 105 -6.47 -5.18 -13.80
N PRO A 106 -5.27 -5.77 -13.62
CA PRO A 106 -5.13 -7.22 -13.60
C PRO A 106 -5.72 -7.81 -12.31
N ALA A 107 -6.36 -8.99 -12.42
CA ALA A 107 -6.83 -9.70 -11.25
C ALA A 107 -5.66 -10.30 -10.45
N ASN A 108 -5.84 -10.37 -9.14
CA ASN A 108 -4.94 -11.09 -8.24
C ASN A 108 -3.46 -10.63 -8.31
N LEU A 109 -3.22 -9.32 -8.44
CA LEU A 109 -1.88 -8.72 -8.32
C LEU A 109 -1.22 -9.02 -6.97
N VAL A 110 -2.04 -9.14 -5.94
CA VAL A 110 -1.73 -9.67 -4.61
C VAL A 110 -2.76 -10.74 -4.26
N LYS A 111 -2.41 -11.70 -3.39
CA LYS A 111 -3.25 -12.86 -3.06
C LYS A 111 -3.17 -13.20 -1.58
N GLY A 112 -4.14 -13.99 -1.08
CA GLY A 112 -4.14 -14.45 0.31
C GLY A 112 -4.08 -13.27 1.28
N GLU A 113 -3.25 -13.38 2.30
CA GLU A 113 -3.08 -12.37 3.34
C GLU A 113 -2.64 -11.02 2.79
N ASP A 114 -1.74 -10.97 1.80
CA ASP A 114 -1.34 -9.71 1.16
C ASP A 114 -2.52 -8.97 0.53
N ALA A 115 -3.50 -9.67 -0.03
CA ALA A 115 -4.69 -9.03 -0.60
C ALA A 115 -5.59 -8.44 0.50
N ASP A 116 -5.74 -9.14 1.60
CA ASP A 116 -6.46 -8.68 2.78
C ASP A 116 -5.78 -7.48 3.43
N ASP A 117 -4.46 -7.50 3.55
CA ASP A 117 -3.63 -6.43 4.09
C ASP A 117 -3.73 -5.16 3.24
N VAL A 118 -3.63 -5.30 1.91
CA VAL A 118 -3.83 -4.17 0.97
C VAL A 118 -5.24 -3.60 1.10
N ALA A 119 -6.26 -4.47 1.14
CA ALA A 119 -7.64 -4.02 1.26
C ALA A 119 -7.89 -3.29 2.59
N ALA A 120 -7.32 -3.78 3.68
CA ALA A 120 -7.39 -3.13 5.00
C ALA A 120 -6.66 -1.77 5.01
N TYR A 121 -5.46 -1.71 4.41
CA TYR A 121 -4.72 -0.45 4.30
C TYR A 121 -5.47 0.60 3.48
N VAL A 122 -6.00 0.22 2.32
CA VAL A 122 -6.81 1.14 1.49
C VAL A 122 -8.04 1.60 2.25
N ALA A 123 -8.75 0.69 2.92
CA ALA A 123 -9.90 1.04 3.75
C ALA A 123 -9.54 2.03 4.86
N ALA A 124 -8.41 1.85 5.54
CA ALA A 124 -7.98 2.78 6.60
C ALA A 124 -7.45 4.13 6.07
N SER A 125 -7.22 4.25 4.76
CA SER A 125 -6.50 5.39 4.18
C SER A 125 -7.30 6.20 3.17
N ALA A 126 -8.09 5.55 2.31
CA ALA A 126 -8.79 6.20 1.21
C ALA A 126 -9.89 7.16 1.69
N ALA A 127 -9.83 8.39 1.22
CA ALA A 127 -10.72 9.49 1.59
C ALA A 127 -10.77 9.77 3.11
N VAL A 128 -9.74 9.36 3.87
CA VAL A 128 -9.63 9.65 5.29
C VAL A 128 -8.76 10.90 5.50
N PRO A 129 -9.30 11.99 6.07
CA PRO A 129 -8.54 13.22 6.29
C PRO A 129 -7.34 13.04 7.23
N GLY A 130 -6.35 13.90 7.09
CA GLY A 130 -5.19 13.96 7.97
C GLY A 130 -3.99 13.17 7.47
N LYS A 131 -2.96 13.07 8.32
CA LYS A 131 -1.71 12.36 8.02
C LYS A 131 -1.72 10.97 8.64
N GLU A 132 -0.94 10.07 8.08
CA GLU A 132 -0.68 8.76 8.68
C GLU A 132 0.04 8.88 10.02
N GLY A 133 -0.22 7.91 10.90
CA GLY A 133 0.56 7.73 12.10
C GLY A 133 2.04 7.38 11.79
N PRO A 134 2.94 7.57 12.77
CA PRO A 134 4.40 7.43 12.54
C PRO A 134 4.81 6.07 11.94
N ILE A 135 4.19 5.00 12.36
CA ILE A 135 4.50 3.63 11.89
C ILE A 135 4.20 3.49 10.39
N LEU A 136 3.00 3.87 9.97
CA LEU A 136 2.61 3.82 8.55
C LEU A 136 3.42 4.82 7.71
N ALA A 137 3.70 6.01 8.23
CA ALA A 137 4.53 6.99 7.54
C ALA A 137 5.97 6.46 7.30
N ALA A 138 6.49 5.63 8.20
CA ALA A 138 7.80 5.01 8.07
C ALA A 138 7.82 3.72 7.24
N ALA A 139 6.65 3.09 7.00
CA ALA A 139 6.54 1.78 6.35
C ALA A 139 7.06 1.77 4.90
N VAL A 140 6.91 2.88 4.20
CA VAL A 140 7.46 3.08 2.85
C VAL A 140 8.19 4.41 2.82
N LYS A 141 9.50 4.36 2.64
CA LYS A 141 10.34 5.54 2.54
C LYS A 141 10.88 5.64 1.11
N SER A 142 10.32 6.57 0.36
CA SER A 142 10.81 6.87 -1.00
C SER A 142 12.28 7.24 -0.96
N ALA A 143 13.05 6.65 -1.84
CA ALA A 143 14.45 7.01 -2.00
C ALA A 143 14.54 8.30 -2.83
N SER A 144 15.26 9.29 -2.31
CA SER A 144 15.54 10.52 -3.05
C SER A 144 16.93 11.03 -2.74
N SER A 145 17.59 11.60 -3.73
CA SER A 145 18.90 12.22 -3.62
C SER A 145 18.82 13.70 -4.01
N THR A 146 19.34 14.55 -3.14
CA THR A 146 19.56 15.97 -3.48
C THR A 146 20.84 16.17 -4.31
N LYS A 147 21.72 15.14 -4.36
CA LYS A 147 22.95 15.18 -5.17
C LYS A 147 22.64 14.73 -6.59
N PRO A 148 23.21 15.39 -7.61
CA PRO A 148 23.04 14.96 -8.99
C PRO A 148 23.73 13.61 -9.23
N ALA A 149 23.17 12.81 -10.14
CA ALA A 149 23.91 11.73 -10.76
C ALA A 149 24.99 12.33 -11.66
N VAL A 150 26.24 11.96 -11.44
CA VAL A 150 27.37 12.48 -12.25
C VAL A 150 27.95 11.34 -13.06
N ALA A 151 28.05 11.54 -14.38
CA ALA A 151 28.67 10.56 -15.25
C ALA A 151 30.15 10.37 -14.90
N LYS A 152 30.59 9.11 -14.82
CA LYS A 152 31.97 8.72 -14.58
C LYS A 152 32.49 7.89 -15.75
N ALA A 153 33.59 8.27 -16.33
CA ALA A 153 34.17 7.59 -17.50
C ALA A 153 33.14 7.30 -18.61
N GLY A 154 32.29 8.30 -18.93
CA GLY A 154 31.25 8.16 -19.95
C GLY A 154 30.02 7.31 -19.54
N VAL A 155 29.91 6.90 -18.30
CA VAL A 155 28.76 6.13 -17.78
C VAL A 155 27.92 7.01 -16.83
N LEU A 156 26.67 7.24 -17.18
CA LEU A 156 25.67 7.91 -16.33
C LEU A 156 24.73 6.87 -15.76
N THR A 157 24.71 6.73 -14.45
CA THR A 157 23.80 5.82 -13.74
C THR A 157 22.70 6.61 -13.02
N ILE A 158 21.45 6.26 -13.24
CA ILE A 158 20.27 6.82 -12.58
C ILE A 158 19.48 5.67 -11.98
N GLN A 159 19.00 5.82 -10.75
CA GLN A 159 18.24 4.80 -10.04
C GLN A 159 16.76 5.16 -10.05
N THR A 160 15.90 4.16 -10.16
CA THR A 160 14.46 4.30 -9.85
C THR A 160 14.24 4.10 -8.37
N ASP A 161 13.13 4.62 -7.84
CA ASP A 161 12.76 4.39 -6.45
C ASP A 161 12.55 2.88 -6.18
N PRO A 162 13.30 2.27 -5.25
CA PRO A 162 13.24 0.83 -5.01
C PRO A 162 11.92 0.38 -4.37
N THR A 163 11.12 1.30 -3.81
CA THR A 163 9.82 0.97 -3.21
C THR A 163 8.70 0.80 -4.25
N GLY A 164 8.95 1.16 -5.50
CA GLY A 164 7.95 1.12 -6.58
C GLY A 164 7.20 2.44 -6.78
N GLN A 165 7.58 3.51 -6.11
CA GLN A 165 7.04 4.82 -6.39
C GLN A 165 7.52 5.31 -7.78
N LEU A 166 6.66 6.10 -8.46
CA LEU A 166 6.96 6.63 -9.80
C LEU A 166 7.92 7.81 -9.71
N ALA A 167 9.17 7.50 -9.37
CA ALA A 167 10.22 8.48 -9.18
C ALA A 167 11.62 7.94 -9.56
N TYR A 168 12.49 8.82 -9.96
CA TYR A 168 13.94 8.58 -9.95
C TYR A 168 14.52 9.03 -8.61
N VAL A 169 15.51 8.30 -8.10
CA VAL A 169 16.24 8.68 -6.89
C VAL A 169 16.98 10.00 -7.12
N GLU A 170 17.68 10.12 -8.24
CA GLU A 170 18.31 11.35 -8.70
C GLU A 170 17.38 12.07 -9.67
N THR A 171 16.93 13.25 -9.32
CA THR A 171 16.11 14.12 -10.20
C THR A 171 16.95 15.10 -11.00
N THR A 172 18.25 15.14 -10.74
CA THR A 172 19.23 15.93 -11.50
C THR A 172 20.42 15.07 -11.87
N ALA A 173 21.00 15.33 -13.05
CA ALA A 173 22.15 14.61 -13.55
C ALA A 173 23.12 15.52 -14.32
N GLN A 174 24.38 15.11 -14.40
CA GLN A 174 25.43 15.81 -15.14
C GLN A 174 26.28 14.82 -15.94
N ALA A 175 26.62 15.18 -17.18
CA ALA A 175 27.49 14.38 -18.04
C ALA A 175 28.37 15.27 -18.90
N PRO A 176 29.55 14.79 -19.34
CA PRO A 176 30.31 15.44 -20.42
C PRO A 176 29.58 15.26 -21.76
N ALA A 177 29.81 16.17 -22.69
CA ALA A 177 29.40 15.99 -24.08
C ALA A 177 30.18 14.84 -24.75
N GLY A 178 29.54 14.18 -25.69
CA GLY A 178 30.12 13.05 -26.39
C GLY A 178 29.43 11.72 -26.19
N PRO A 179 30.12 10.61 -26.43
CA PRO A 179 29.55 9.27 -26.21
C PRO A 179 29.17 9.03 -24.75
N ILE A 180 27.99 8.48 -24.53
CA ILE A 180 27.46 8.19 -23.20
C ILE A 180 26.87 6.78 -23.13
N LYS A 181 27.13 6.09 -22.03
CA LYS A 181 26.43 4.88 -21.62
C LYS A 181 25.45 5.26 -20.49
N LEU A 182 24.17 5.22 -20.78
CA LEU A 182 23.12 5.44 -19.78
C LEU A 182 22.75 4.12 -19.12
N VAL A 183 22.79 4.07 -17.80
CA VAL A 183 22.43 2.89 -17.01
C VAL A 183 21.26 3.25 -16.10
N MET A 184 20.16 2.53 -16.23
CA MET A 184 19.07 2.54 -15.28
C MET A 184 19.25 1.38 -14.28
N VAL A 185 19.16 1.66 -12.99
CA VAL A 185 19.11 0.63 -11.95
C VAL A 185 17.71 0.60 -11.37
N ASN A 186 16.94 -0.43 -11.71
CA ASN A 186 15.60 -0.64 -11.18
C ASN A 186 15.57 -1.84 -10.22
N LYS A 187 15.39 -1.58 -8.93
CA LYS A 187 15.25 -2.59 -7.87
C LYS A 187 13.79 -2.78 -7.43
N SER A 188 12.85 -2.11 -8.10
CA SER A 188 11.43 -2.21 -7.80
C SER A 188 10.73 -3.27 -8.63
N SER A 189 9.55 -3.68 -8.19
CA SER A 189 8.66 -4.57 -8.96
C SER A 189 7.86 -3.84 -10.06
N VAL A 190 8.05 -2.52 -10.21
CA VAL A 190 7.40 -1.70 -11.24
C VAL A 190 8.33 -1.56 -12.44
N ALA A 191 7.78 -1.70 -13.65
CA ALA A 191 8.54 -1.53 -14.88
C ALA A 191 8.89 -0.05 -15.10
N HIS A 192 10.13 0.22 -15.51
CA HIS A 192 10.61 1.56 -15.82
C HIS A 192 11.57 1.56 -16.99
N ASP A 193 11.77 2.74 -17.57
CA ASP A 193 12.86 3.06 -18.50
C ASP A 193 13.38 4.48 -18.24
N ILE A 194 14.42 4.87 -18.98
CA ILE A 194 14.89 6.25 -19.05
C ILE A 194 15.01 6.64 -20.52
N ASN A 195 14.35 7.74 -20.90
CA ASN A 195 14.49 8.37 -22.21
C ASN A 195 15.04 9.78 -22.03
N ILE A 196 16.06 10.17 -22.78
CA ILE A 196 16.55 11.55 -22.82
C ILE A 196 15.85 12.27 -23.98
N GLU A 197 14.99 13.23 -23.62
CA GLU A 197 14.10 13.94 -24.54
C GLU A 197 14.88 14.62 -25.67
N GLY A 198 14.39 14.50 -26.90
CA GLY A 198 15.02 15.07 -28.09
C GLY A 198 16.28 14.33 -28.60
N THR A 199 16.56 13.13 -28.05
CA THR A 199 17.72 12.31 -28.45
C THR A 199 17.31 10.87 -28.72
N SER A 200 18.23 10.07 -29.24
CA SER A 200 18.07 8.60 -29.37
C SER A 200 18.52 7.84 -28.10
N VAL A 201 19.05 8.54 -27.11
CA VAL A 201 19.60 7.90 -25.89
C VAL A 201 18.47 7.49 -24.97
N LYS A 202 18.27 6.18 -24.83
CA LYS A 202 17.25 5.58 -23.97
C LYS A 202 17.68 4.20 -23.48
N THR A 203 17.14 3.76 -22.38
CA THR A 203 17.26 2.37 -21.91
C THR A 203 16.07 1.52 -22.37
N PRO A 204 16.22 0.20 -22.49
CA PRO A 204 15.07 -0.70 -22.52
C PRO A 204 14.24 -0.59 -21.23
N ILE A 205 12.96 -1.00 -21.33
CA ILE A 205 12.10 -1.20 -20.17
C ILE A 205 12.64 -2.38 -19.36
N ALA A 206 12.71 -2.23 -18.04
CA ALA A 206 13.13 -3.29 -17.13
C ALA A 206 12.35 -3.25 -15.81
N THR A 207 12.14 -4.43 -15.23
CA THR A 207 11.51 -4.63 -13.91
C THR A 207 12.47 -5.42 -13.05
N ASN A 208 12.78 -4.92 -11.86
CA ASN A 208 13.72 -5.54 -10.92
C ASN A 208 15.07 -5.93 -11.59
N ALA A 209 15.56 -5.10 -12.49
CA ALA A 209 16.77 -5.32 -13.27
C ALA A 209 17.40 -4.00 -13.72
N SER A 210 18.69 -4.01 -14.02
CA SER A 210 19.34 -2.89 -14.68
C SER A 210 19.15 -2.95 -16.20
N ALA A 211 19.01 -1.78 -16.83
CA ALA A 211 18.93 -1.62 -18.27
C ALA A 211 19.96 -0.60 -18.76
N THR A 212 20.48 -0.78 -19.97
CA THR A 212 21.52 0.07 -20.54
C THR A 212 21.13 0.57 -21.92
N GLY A 213 21.38 1.85 -22.17
CA GLY A 213 21.34 2.47 -23.49
C GLY A 213 22.63 3.20 -23.78
N THR A 214 22.92 3.44 -25.06
CA THR A 214 24.11 4.17 -25.51
C THR A 214 23.73 5.22 -26.54
N GLY A 215 24.55 6.23 -26.68
CA GLY A 215 24.42 7.24 -27.73
C GLY A 215 25.38 8.39 -27.53
N THR A 216 25.15 9.50 -28.19
CA THR A 216 26.00 10.70 -28.13
C THR A 216 25.15 11.90 -27.73
N LEU A 217 25.61 12.65 -26.73
CA LEU A 217 24.96 13.87 -26.26
C LEU A 217 25.78 15.10 -26.65
N LYS A 218 25.11 16.14 -27.14
CA LYS A 218 25.68 17.47 -27.37
C LYS A 218 25.59 18.30 -26.07
N PRO A 219 26.41 19.37 -25.92
CA PRO A 219 26.22 20.29 -24.83
C PRO A 219 24.79 20.85 -24.79
N GLY A 220 24.19 20.92 -23.60
CA GLY A 220 22.82 21.39 -23.43
C GLY A 220 22.16 20.91 -22.14
N THR A 221 20.89 21.27 -22.01
CA THR A 221 20.03 20.80 -20.91
C THR A 221 18.90 19.97 -21.47
N TYR A 222 18.70 18.80 -20.92
CA TYR A 222 17.74 17.81 -21.36
C TYR A 222 16.80 17.42 -20.22
N THR A 223 15.59 17.01 -20.55
CA THR A 223 14.72 16.27 -19.65
C THR A 223 14.98 14.78 -19.85
N TYR A 224 15.13 14.02 -18.79
CA TYR A 224 14.97 12.57 -18.86
C TYR A 224 13.69 12.14 -18.14
N PHE A 225 13.04 11.10 -18.65
CA PHE A 225 11.72 10.69 -18.18
C PHE A 225 11.47 9.21 -18.43
N CYS A 226 10.51 8.62 -17.70
CA CYS A 226 9.99 7.30 -17.97
C CYS A 226 8.89 7.38 -19.03
N SER A 227 8.98 6.55 -20.09
CA SER A 227 8.05 6.60 -21.21
C SER A 227 6.78 5.77 -21.03
N LEU A 228 6.70 5.01 -19.94
CA LEU A 228 5.52 4.21 -19.66
C LEU A 228 4.30 5.10 -19.39
N PRO A 229 3.09 4.64 -19.81
CA PRO A 229 1.87 5.41 -19.62
C PRO A 229 1.67 5.89 -18.19
N GLY A 230 1.41 7.17 -18.01
CA GLY A 230 1.15 7.79 -16.70
C GLY A 230 2.39 8.14 -15.87
N HIS A 231 3.56 7.50 -16.11
CA HIS A 231 4.74 7.68 -15.26
C HIS A 231 5.32 9.10 -15.31
N ARG A 232 5.47 9.66 -16.54
CA ARG A 232 5.92 11.04 -16.69
C ARG A 232 4.96 12.04 -16.04
N GLN A 233 3.66 11.85 -16.23
CA GLN A 233 2.62 12.69 -15.66
C GLN A 233 2.56 12.61 -14.12
N ALA A 234 2.87 11.44 -13.56
CA ALA A 234 3.03 11.24 -12.13
C ALA A 234 4.28 11.91 -11.53
N GLY A 235 5.16 12.45 -12.39
CA GLY A 235 6.35 13.17 -11.97
C GLY A 235 7.66 12.37 -12.10
N MET A 236 7.65 11.24 -12.81
CA MET A 236 8.89 10.47 -13.05
C MET A 236 9.73 11.12 -14.15
N VAL A 237 10.34 12.24 -13.77
CA VAL A 237 11.15 13.11 -14.64
C VAL A 237 12.40 13.60 -13.89
N GLY A 238 13.42 13.98 -14.65
CA GLY A 238 14.60 14.64 -14.12
C GLY A 238 15.28 15.51 -15.15
N LYS A 239 16.28 16.29 -14.73
CA LYS A 239 17.02 17.24 -15.54
C LYS A 239 18.48 16.80 -15.70
N LEU A 240 18.95 16.67 -16.93
CA LEU A 240 20.35 16.37 -17.27
C LEU A 240 21.02 17.61 -17.84
N THR A 241 22.15 18.00 -17.28
CA THR A 241 23.03 19.04 -17.83
C THR A 241 24.25 18.39 -18.48
N VAL A 242 24.46 18.67 -19.72
CA VAL A 242 25.60 18.19 -20.52
C VAL A 242 26.54 19.37 -20.84
N LYS A 243 27.81 19.24 -20.49
CA LYS A 243 28.83 20.28 -20.67
C LYS A 243 29.99 19.77 -21.51
#